data_891dc891b459680422ef332d44e12bdd
#
_entry.id   891dc891b459680422ef332d44e12bdd
#
_cell.length_a   1.000
_cell.length_b   1.000
_cell.length_c   1.000
_cell.angle_alpha   90.00
_cell.angle_beta   90.00
_cell.angle_gamma   90.00
#
_symmetry.space_group_name_H-M   'P 1'
#
loop_
_entity.id
_entity.type
_entity.pdbx_description
1 polymer ?
#
loop_
_entity_poly.entity_id
_entity_poly.type
_entity_poly.pdbx_seq_one_letter_code
_entity_poly.pdbx_strand_id
1 'polypeptide(L)'
;MKEPRKDAPEIPESIPTTVTLEEFLENDVPGYEYIDGKLVLKSPPERHLPIPTTMTPEEFLENDVPGYEYAKGELIPMSPATRRHGKISAKVIWHLSSHVYENGLGELYTAETIFQVGDRMMKPDVAFVSTDRLDVDEDKTFPIPPDLAIEVISPTDVHYRIVRKAFDYLEAGTRLVWVLDPVAKAVTVYRSENDIEILTHKATLTGEDVVPGFTCPVGQLFE
;
A
#
# COMPACT_ATOMS: atom_id res chain seq x y z
N MET A 1 12.54 -19.44 36.90
CA MET A 1 11.18 -19.74 36.40
C MET A 1 10.51 -18.40 36.16
N LYS A 2 10.45 -17.95 34.91
CA LYS A 2 9.72 -16.73 34.51
C LYS A 2 8.37 -17.16 33.96
N GLU A 3 7.29 -16.59 34.50
CA GLU A 3 5.94 -16.82 34.04
C GLU A 3 5.77 -16.36 32.57
N PRO A 4 4.96 -17.09 31.76
CA PRO A 4 4.68 -16.69 30.38
C PRO A 4 3.76 -15.46 30.38
N ARG A 5 4.06 -14.47 29.53
CA ARG A 5 3.22 -13.29 29.29
C ARG A 5 1.87 -13.74 28.70
N LYS A 6 0.79 -13.50 29.43
CA LYS A 6 -0.57 -13.43 28.90
C LYS A 6 -0.63 -12.15 28.07
N ASP A 7 -1.00 -12.26 26.79
CA ASP A 7 -1.58 -11.27 25.90
C ASP A 7 -1.07 -11.47 24.44
N ALA A 8 -1.19 -12.70 23.92
CA ALA A 8 -1.32 -12.92 22.50
C ALA A 8 -2.83 -13.03 22.21
N PRO A 9 -3.39 -12.37 21.18
CA PRO A 9 -4.77 -12.59 20.79
C PRO A 9 -4.94 -14.06 20.40
N GLU A 10 -5.89 -14.75 21.07
CA GLU A 10 -6.28 -16.11 20.71
C GLU A 10 -6.83 -16.09 19.29
N ILE A 11 -6.14 -16.76 18.36
CA ILE A 11 -6.67 -17.02 17.02
C ILE A 11 -7.84 -18.01 17.23
N PRO A 12 -9.07 -17.69 16.77
CA PRO A 12 -10.19 -18.62 16.89
C PRO A 12 -9.83 -19.94 16.21
N GLU A 13 -9.97 -21.06 16.89
CA GLU A 13 -9.66 -22.42 16.40
C GLU A 13 -10.52 -22.85 15.18
N SER A 14 -11.53 -22.08 14.81
CA SER A 14 -12.29 -22.24 13.58
C SER A 14 -12.96 -20.92 13.18
N ILE A 15 -12.66 -20.42 11.98
CA ILE A 15 -13.45 -19.34 11.37
C ILE A 15 -14.83 -19.93 11.08
N PRO A 16 -15.93 -19.34 11.59
CA PRO A 16 -17.26 -19.84 11.28
C PRO A 16 -17.47 -19.79 9.75
N THR A 17 -17.87 -20.91 9.17
CA THR A 17 -18.15 -21.02 7.73
C THR A 17 -19.37 -20.23 7.28
N THR A 18 -20.17 -19.74 8.22
CA THR A 18 -21.35 -18.90 7.98
C THR A 18 -21.27 -17.69 8.90
N VAL A 19 -21.31 -16.50 8.30
CA VAL A 19 -21.33 -15.21 9.00
C VAL A 19 -22.42 -14.34 8.37
N THR A 20 -22.96 -13.40 9.12
CA THR A 20 -23.84 -12.39 8.55
C THR A 20 -23.02 -11.32 7.83
N LEU A 21 -23.66 -10.57 6.94
CA LEU A 21 -23.00 -9.45 6.26
C LEU A 21 -22.52 -8.40 7.26
N GLU A 22 -23.28 -8.16 8.34
CA GLU A 22 -22.90 -7.22 9.40
C GLU A 22 -21.63 -7.69 10.12
N GLU A 23 -21.59 -8.96 10.53
CA GLU A 23 -20.39 -9.55 11.17
C GLU A 23 -19.16 -9.51 10.27
N PHE A 24 -19.33 -9.74 8.96
CA PHE A 24 -18.23 -9.63 8.01
C PHE A 24 -17.71 -8.19 7.88
N LEU A 25 -18.62 -7.20 7.84
CA LEU A 25 -18.24 -5.78 7.73
C LEU A 25 -17.62 -5.22 9.01
N GLU A 26 -18.01 -5.75 10.18
CA GLU A 26 -17.48 -5.32 11.48
C GLU A 26 -16.11 -5.95 11.80
N ASN A 27 -15.88 -7.20 11.38
CA ASN A 27 -14.69 -7.95 11.79
C ASN A 27 -13.57 -7.98 10.76
N ASP A 28 -13.77 -7.41 9.57
CA ASP A 28 -12.85 -7.38 8.43
C ASP A 28 -11.88 -8.57 8.43
N VAL A 29 -12.24 -9.61 7.69
CA VAL A 29 -11.45 -10.86 7.60
C VAL A 29 -10.54 -10.79 6.37
N PRO A 30 -9.28 -10.42 6.51
CA PRO A 30 -8.36 -10.29 5.38
C PRO A 30 -8.26 -11.58 4.57
N GLY A 31 -8.25 -11.45 3.25
CA GLY A 31 -8.12 -12.61 2.34
C GLY A 31 -9.41 -13.37 2.08
N TYR A 32 -10.55 -12.95 2.63
CA TYR A 32 -11.86 -13.55 2.35
C TYR A 32 -12.82 -12.60 1.64
N GLU A 33 -13.73 -13.18 0.88
CA GLU A 33 -14.91 -12.50 0.34
C GLU A 33 -16.16 -13.08 1.02
N TYR A 34 -17.17 -12.22 1.16
CA TYR A 34 -18.49 -12.66 1.61
C TYR A 34 -19.36 -12.97 0.40
N ILE A 35 -19.75 -14.24 0.24
CA ILE A 35 -20.62 -14.73 -0.83
C ILE A 35 -21.74 -15.55 -0.22
N ASP A 36 -22.98 -15.09 -0.36
CA ASP A 36 -24.21 -15.81 0.07
C ASP A 36 -24.15 -16.33 1.51
N GLY A 37 -23.72 -15.50 2.46
CA GLY A 37 -23.66 -15.87 3.87
C GLY A 37 -22.42 -16.68 4.26
N LYS A 38 -21.44 -16.80 3.36
CA LYS A 38 -20.22 -17.59 3.59
C LYS A 38 -18.97 -16.74 3.37
N LEU A 39 -17.94 -17.03 4.13
CA LEU A 39 -16.59 -16.55 3.87
C LEU A 39 -15.94 -17.45 2.81
N VAL A 40 -15.59 -16.86 1.67
CA VAL A 40 -14.88 -17.54 0.58
C VAL A 40 -13.49 -16.94 0.46
N LEU A 41 -12.48 -17.77 0.50
CA LEU A 41 -11.09 -17.31 0.33
C LEU A 41 -10.90 -16.75 -1.07
N LYS A 42 -10.28 -15.60 -1.22
CA LYS A 42 -10.00 -14.94 -2.53
C LYS A 42 -9.07 -15.74 -3.42
N SER A 43 -8.28 -16.63 -2.83
CA SER A 43 -7.43 -17.59 -3.53
C SER A 43 -7.58 -18.97 -2.90
N PRO A 44 -7.45 -20.08 -3.65
CA PRO A 44 -7.55 -21.43 -3.08
C PRO A 44 -6.48 -21.61 -2.00
N PRO A 45 -6.80 -22.33 -0.91
CA PRO A 45 -5.88 -22.51 0.20
C PRO A 45 -4.72 -23.42 -0.23
N GLU A 46 -3.61 -22.84 -0.59
CA GLU A 46 -2.35 -23.51 -0.38
C GLU A 46 -2.05 -23.45 1.11
N ARG A 47 -2.32 -24.58 1.80
CA ARG A 47 -1.98 -24.87 3.21
C ARG A 47 -1.82 -23.63 4.12
N HIS A 48 -2.82 -23.39 4.96
CA HIS A 48 -2.65 -22.55 6.15
C HIS A 48 -1.58 -23.17 7.08
N LEU A 49 -0.32 -22.96 6.76
CA LEU A 49 0.72 -23.00 7.78
C LEU A 49 0.47 -21.75 8.65
N PRO A 50 0.63 -21.82 9.97
CA PRO A 50 0.60 -20.64 10.81
C PRO A 50 1.57 -19.64 10.20
N ILE A 51 1.10 -18.40 9.93
CA ILE A 51 1.93 -17.34 9.33
C ILE A 51 3.12 -17.18 10.26
N PRO A 52 4.36 -17.49 9.81
CA PRO A 52 5.53 -17.37 10.67
C PRO A 52 5.64 -15.90 11.10
N THR A 53 5.90 -15.68 12.39
CA THR A 53 6.15 -14.32 12.90
C THR A 53 7.46 -13.72 12.38
N THR A 54 8.32 -14.56 11.80
CA THR A 54 9.58 -14.17 11.17
C THR A 54 9.77 -14.98 9.91
N MET A 55 10.15 -14.34 8.81
CA MET A 55 10.46 -14.98 7.52
C MET A 55 11.54 -14.19 6.78
N THR A 56 12.16 -14.82 5.78
CA THR A 56 13.08 -14.11 4.89
C THR A 56 12.31 -13.36 3.79
N PRO A 57 12.94 -12.38 3.10
CA PRO A 57 12.34 -11.75 1.94
C PRO A 57 11.92 -12.75 0.86
N GLU A 58 12.75 -13.76 0.61
CA GLU A 58 12.49 -14.80 -0.38
C GLU A 58 11.28 -15.64 0.00
N GLU A 59 11.17 -16.05 1.26
CA GLU A 59 9.99 -16.77 1.78
C GLU A 59 8.72 -15.93 1.67
N PHE A 60 8.79 -14.60 1.90
CA PHE A 60 7.66 -13.69 1.73
C PHE A 60 7.18 -13.63 0.28
N LEU A 61 8.13 -13.56 -0.68
CA LEU A 61 7.82 -13.52 -2.10
C LEU A 61 7.26 -14.86 -2.63
N GLU A 62 7.79 -15.99 -2.12
CA GLU A 62 7.35 -17.32 -2.53
C GLU A 62 5.97 -17.71 -2.00
N ASN A 63 5.60 -17.19 -0.83
CA ASN A 63 4.36 -17.60 -0.16
C ASN A 63 3.17 -16.69 -0.44
N ASP A 64 3.35 -15.58 -1.18
CA ASP A 64 2.33 -14.56 -1.47
C ASP A 64 1.38 -14.35 -0.25
N VAL A 65 1.83 -13.57 0.74
CA VAL A 65 1.07 -13.38 1.98
C VAL A 65 0.10 -12.20 1.81
N PRO A 66 -1.17 -12.45 1.46
CA PRO A 66 -2.12 -11.38 1.19
C PRO A 66 -2.35 -10.51 2.44
N GLY A 67 -2.49 -9.20 2.24
CA GLY A 67 -2.78 -8.26 3.32
C GLY A 67 -1.60 -7.91 4.23
N TYR A 68 -0.39 -8.32 3.85
CA TYR A 68 0.82 -7.98 4.59
C TYR A 68 1.89 -7.35 3.69
N GLU A 69 2.68 -6.49 4.29
CA GLU A 69 4.00 -6.07 3.83
C GLU A 69 5.07 -6.78 4.66
N TYR A 70 6.30 -6.80 4.17
CA TYR A 70 7.43 -7.38 4.90
C TYR A 70 8.38 -6.26 5.36
N ALA A 71 8.84 -6.35 6.60
CA ALA A 71 9.83 -5.43 7.16
C ALA A 71 10.76 -6.15 8.14
N LYS A 72 12.04 -6.25 7.80
CA LYS A 72 13.10 -6.74 8.72
C LYS A 72 12.81 -8.09 9.39
N GLY A 73 12.27 -9.03 8.64
CA GLY A 73 11.90 -10.34 9.17
C GLY A 73 10.47 -10.44 9.70
N GLU A 74 9.72 -9.34 9.77
CA GLU A 74 8.37 -9.31 10.32
C GLU A 74 7.32 -9.04 9.25
N LEU A 75 6.15 -9.64 9.41
CA LEU A 75 4.96 -9.33 8.60
C LEU A 75 4.22 -8.15 9.21
N ILE A 76 4.04 -7.11 8.43
CA ILE A 76 3.33 -5.90 8.81
C ILE A 76 1.92 -5.94 8.20
N PRO A 77 0.86 -6.04 9.00
CA PRO A 77 -0.49 -6.05 8.46
C PRO A 77 -0.82 -4.72 7.78
N MET A 78 -1.37 -4.81 6.58
CA MET A 78 -1.89 -3.66 5.86
C MET A 78 -3.26 -3.27 6.42
N SER A 79 -3.55 -1.98 6.40
CA SER A 79 -4.88 -1.49 6.74
C SER A 79 -5.89 -1.86 5.65
N PRO A 80 -7.12 -2.29 6.04
CA PRO A 80 -8.13 -2.63 5.04
C PRO A 80 -8.53 -1.41 4.20
N ALA A 81 -8.61 -1.61 2.89
CA ALA A 81 -8.99 -0.58 1.96
C ALA A 81 -10.49 -0.27 2.02
N THR A 82 -10.85 0.95 2.44
CA THR A 82 -12.25 1.42 2.40
C THR A 82 -12.68 1.82 0.99
N ARG A 83 -14.00 1.93 0.73
CA ARG A 83 -14.53 2.48 -0.54
C ARG A 83 -13.93 3.85 -0.88
N ARG A 84 -13.72 4.72 0.12
CA ARG A 84 -13.12 6.03 -0.07
C ARG A 84 -11.67 5.92 -0.51
N HIS A 85 -10.90 5.05 0.14
CA HIS A 85 -9.52 4.75 -0.21
C HIS A 85 -9.41 4.30 -1.67
N GLY A 86 -10.14 3.24 -2.06
CA GLY A 86 -10.11 2.74 -3.44
C GLY A 86 -10.56 3.78 -4.49
N LYS A 87 -11.58 4.61 -4.16
CA LYS A 87 -12.02 5.72 -5.03
C LYS A 87 -10.89 6.73 -5.27
N ILE A 88 -10.15 7.10 -4.21
CA ILE A 88 -9.06 8.08 -4.31
C ILE A 88 -7.89 7.50 -5.09
N SER A 89 -7.47 6.26 -4.81
CA SER A 89 -6.41 5.58 -5.56
C SER A 89 -6.74 5.51 -7.06
N ALA A 90 -7.97 5.16 -7.41
CA ALA A 90 -8.43 5.13 -8.80
C ALA A 90 -8.39 6.52 -9.47
N LYS A 91 -8.73 7.59 -8.74
CA LYS A 91 -8.63 8.97 -9.25
C LYS A 91 -7.19 9.41 -9.47
N VAL A 92 -6.29 9.06 -8.54
CA VAL A 92 -4.87 9.34 -8.70
C VAL A 92 -4.33 8.67 -9.97
N ILE A 93 -4.63 7.38 -10.17
CA ILE A 93 -4.25 6.64 -11.38
C ILE A 93 -4.84 7.31 -12.63
N TRP A 94 -6.13 7.68 -12.61
CA TRP A 94 -6.78 8.31 -13.75
C TRP A 94 -6.13 9.64 -14.13
N HIS A 95 -5.78 10.50 -13.16
CA HIS A 95 -5.11 11.78 -13.43
C HIS A 95 -3.68 11.59 -13.95
N LEU A 96 -2.95 10.63 -13.38
CA LEU A 96 -1.57 10.34 -13.79
C LEU A 96 -1.50 9.65 -15.16
N SER A 97 -2.39 8.68 -15.43
CA SER A 97 -2.28 7.77 -16.57
C SER A 97 -2.27 8.50 -17.91
N SER A 98 -3.20 9.45 -18.12
CA SER A 98 -3.24 10.21 -19.39
C SER A 98 -1.90 10.91 -19.63
N HIS A 99 -1.37 11.59 -18.61
CA HIS A 99 -0.12 12.34 -18.75
C HIS A 99 1.10 11.42 -18.92
N VAL A 100 1.21 10.37 -18.11
CA VAL A 100 2.33 9.43 -18.13
C VAL A 100 2.40 8.71 -19.47
N TYR A 101 1.28 8.14 -19.93
CA TYR A 101 1.28 7.34 -21.16
C TYR A 101 1.35 8.18 -22.44
N GLU A 102 0.69 9.35 -22.49
CA GLU A 102 0.77 10.25 -23.65
C GLU A 102 2.19 10.81 -23.86
N ASN A 103 2.96 10.94 -22.80
CA ASN A 103 4.32 11.46 -22.87
C ASN A 103 5.41 10.36 -22.77
N GLY A 104 5.04 9.09 -22.69
CA GLY A 104 5.99 7.96 -22.61
C GLY A 104 6.93 8.03 -21.42
N LEU A 105 6.45 8.52 -20.26
CA LEU A 105 7.29 8.79 -19.10
C LEU A 105 7.64 7.54 -18.30
N GLY A 106 6.82 6.49 -18.37
CA GLY A 106 6.97 5.26 -17.61
C GLY A 106 5.65 4.53 -17.43
N GLU A 107 5.57 3.74 -16.37
CA GLU A 107 4.42 2.89 -16.04
C GLU A 107 3.87 3.19 -14.64
N LEU A 108 2.55 2.92 -14.48
CA LEU A 108 1.84 3.04 -13.21
C LEU A 108 1.46 1.66 -12.68
N TYR A 109 1.61 1.48 -11.37
CA TYR A 109 1.34 0.23 -10.68
C TYR A 109 0.34 0.45 -9.54
N THR A 110 -0.40 -0.60 -9.20
CA THR A 110 -1.43 -0.59 -8.14
C THR A 110 -0.93 -1.29 -6.87
N ALA A 111 -1.73 -1.24 -5.81
CA ALA A 111 -1.45 -1.79 -4.48
C ALA A 111 -1.06 -3.28 -4.41
N GLU A 112 -1.28 -4.06 -5.50
CA GLU A 112 -0.88 -5.47 -5.53
C GLU A 112 0.59 -5.67 -5.94
N THR A 113 1.24 -4.61 -6.44
CA THR A 113 2.63 -4.70 -6.92
C THR A 113 3.61 -4.51 -5.78
N ILE A 114 4.50 -5.48 -5.62
CA ILE A 114 5.52 -5.47 -4.57
C ILE A 114 6.78 -4.78 -5.09
N PHE A 115 7.31 -3.87 -4.28
CA PHE A 115 8.59 -3.19 -4.48
C PHE A 115 9.56 -3.51 -3.36
N GLN A 116 10.82 -3.78 -3.68
CA GLN A 116 11.88 -3.83 -2.70
C GLN A 116 12.28 -2.40 -2.30
N VAL A 117 12.06 -2.06 -1.04
CA VAL A 117 12.33 -0.74 -0.44
C VAL A 117 13.35 -0.92 0.68
N GLY A 118 14.63 -0.89 0.33
CA GLY A 118 15.70 -1.24 1.26
C GLY A 118 15.63 -2.70 1.70
N ASP A 119 15.43 -2.92 3.00
CA ASP A 119 15.25 -4.24 3.62
C ASP A 119 13.76 -4.64 3.82
N ARG A 120 12.86 -3.98 3.07
CA ARG A 120 11.41 -4.18 3.13
C ARG A 120 10.84 -4.59 1.78
N MET A 121 9.70 -5.27 1.81
CA MET A 121 8.83 -5.50 0.66
C MET A 121 7.53 -4.73 0.88
N MET A 122 7.32 -3.67 0.12
CA MET A 122 6.23 -2.73 0.31
C MET A 122 5.30 -2.69 -0.89
N LYS A 123 4.02 -2.41 -0.63
CA LYS A 123 2.95 -2.29 -1.65
C LYS A 123 2.35 -0.90 -1.55
N PRO A 124 2.85 0.11 -2.29
CA PRO A 124 2.22 1.43 -2.32
C PRO A 124 0.84 1.36 -2.98
N ASP A 125 -0.09 2.20 -2.55
CA ASP A 125 -1.44 2.25 -3.15
C ASP A 125 -1.42 2.56 -4.64
N VAL A 126 -0.50 3.44 -5.05
CA VAL A 126 -0.14 3.72 -6.45
C VAL A 126 1.36 3.97 -6.52
N ALA A 127 2.00 3.42 -7.54
CA ALA A 127 3.40 3.69 -7.83
C ALA A 127 3.62 4.14 -9.27
N PHE A 128 4.68 4.91 -9.49
CA PHE A 128 5.18 5.24 -10.81
C PHE A 128 6.66 4.82 -10.91
N VAL A 129 7.00 4.19 -12.03
CA VAL A 129 8.38 3.85 -12.39
C VAL A 129 8.68 4.44 -13.76
N SER A 130 9.76 5.21 -13.86
CA SER A 130 10.19 5.86 -15.11
C SER A 130 10.69 4.85 -16.14
N THR A 131 10.55 5.17 -17.43
CA THR A 131 10.88 4.30 -18.55
C THR A 131 12.30 3.73 -18.49
N ASP A 132 13.27 4.51 -18.02
CA ASP A 132 14.67 4.11 -17.90
C ASP A 132 14.93 3.10 -16.78
N ARG A 133 13.96 2.81 -15.93
CA ARG A 133 14.03 1.86 -14.81
C ARG A 133 13.15 0.62 -14.99
N LEU A 134 12.51 0.48 -16.16
CA LEU A 134 11.62 -0.65 -16.48
C LEU A 134 12.36 -1.87 -17.04
N ASP A 135 13.68 -1.85 -17.18
CA ASP A 135 14.47 -3.02 -17.62
C ASP A 135 14.61 -4.04 -16.47
N VAL A 136 13.48 -4.61 -16.06
CA VAL A 136 13.34 -5.62 -15.02
C VAL A 136 12.42 -6.74 -15.51
N ASP A 137 12.54 -7.92 -14.92
CA ASP A 137 11.73 -9.09 -15.26
C ASP A 137 10.25 -8.84 -14.88
N GLU A 138 9.36 -8.78 -15.86
CA GLU A 138 7.93 -8.47 -15.69
C GLU A 138 7.17 -9.54 -14.88
N ASP A 139 7.69 -10.77 -14.84
CA ASP A 139 7.09 -11.87 -14.08
C ASP A 139 7.52 -11.89 -12.59
N LYS A 140 8.28 -10.86 -12.15
CA LYS A 140 8.79 -10.75 -10.78
C LYS A 140 8.39 -9.43 -10.13
N THR A 141 8.56 -9.39 -8.82
CA THR A 141 8.46 -8.16 -8.03
C THR A 141 9.58 -7.19 -8.40
N PHE A 142 9.36 -5.89 -8.21
CA PHE A 142 10.41 -4.91 -8.46
C PHE A 142 11.56 -5.06 -7.45
N PRO A 143 12.80 -5.27 -7.91
CA PRO A 143 13.98 -5.33 -7.03
C PRO A 143 14.48 -3.94 -6.60
N ILE A 144 13.73 -2.89 -6.92
CA ILE A 144 14.04 -1.48 -6.67
C ILE A 144 12.80 -0.75 -6.15
N PRO A 145 12.95 0.37 -5.42
CA PRO A 145 11.83 1.20 -5.04
C PRO A 145 11.25 1.96 -6.26
N PRO A 146 9.98 2.39 -6.23
CA PRO A 146 9.40 3.22 -7.28
C PRO A 146 10.04 4.62 -7.30
N ASP A 147 9.91 5.37 -8.40
CA ASP A 147 10.31 6.77 -8.47
C ASP A 147 9.35 7.68 -7.70
N LEU A 148 8.05 7.39 -7.79
CA LEU A 148 7.00 8.02 -6.99
C LEU A 148 6.20 6.95 -6.27
N ALA A 149 6.11 7.04 -4.94
CA ALA A 149 5.20 6.25 -4.11
C ALA A 149 4.03 7.11 -3.65
N ILE A 150 2.83 6.55 -3.68
CA ILE A 150 1.60 7.25 -3.29
C ILE A 150 0.85 6.38 -2.30
N GLU A 151 0.54 6.95 -1.14
CA GLU A 151 -0.18 6.31 -0.05
C GLU A 151 -1.46 7.09 0.26
N VAL A 152 -2.56 6.41 0.44
CA VAL A 152 -3.85 7.00 0.81
C VAL A 152 -4.19 6.58 2.24
N ILE A 153 -4.28 7.54 3.14
CA ILE A 153 -4.54 7.28 4.56
C ILE A 153 -5.92 6.62 4.75
N SER A 154 -5.92 5.50 5.45
CA SER A 154 -7.14 4.82 5.93
C SER A 154 -7.50 5.26 7.35
N PRO A 155 -8.79 5.18 7.77
CA PRO A 155 -9.20 5.60 9.13
C PRO A 155 -8.52 4.84 10.27
N THR A 156 -8.02 3.64 9.99
CA THR A 156 -7.33 2.77 10.96
C THR A 156 -5.83 2.99 10.99
N ASP A 157 -5.29 3.83 10.09
CA ASP A 157 -3.86 4.08 10.03
C ASP A 157 -3.38 4.91 11.21
N VAL A 158 -2.22 4.54 11.73
CA VAL A 158 -1.56 5.28 12.79
C VAL A 158 -0.58 6.27 12.16
N HIS A 159 -0.77 7.55 12.42
CA HIS A 159 -0.03 8.65 11.79
C HIS A 159 1.51 8.44 11.74
N TYR A 160 2.12 8.00 12.84
CA TYR A 160 3.57 7.80 12.86
C TYR A 160 4.04 6.69 11.90
N ARG A 161 3.19 5.69 11.61
CA ARG A 161 3.52 4.61 10.66
C ARG A 161 3.56 5.13 9.23
N ILE A 162 2.63 6.03 8.88
CA ILE A 162 2.58 6.65 7.55
C ILE A 162 3.80 7.52 7.31
N VAL A 163 4.15 8.38 8.29
CA VAL A 163 5.37 9.19 8.22
C VAL A 163 6.61 8.31 8.10
N ARG A 164 6.69 7.23 8.89
CA ARG A 164 7.80 6.29 8.81
C ARG A 164 7.87 5.61 7.44
N LYS A 165 6.73 5.19 6.90
CA LYS A 165 6.64 4.57 5.58
C LYS A 165 7.14 5.52 4.48
N ALA A 166 6.77 6.81 4.56
CA ALA A 166 7.28 7.82 3.63
C ALA A 166 8.80 7.97 3.69
N PHE A 167 9.37 7.95 4.89
CA PHE A 167 10.84 8.02 5.05
C PHE A 167 11.53 6.73 4.60
N ASP A 168 10.95 5.55 4.85
CA ASP A 168 11.48 4.28 4.36
C ASP A 168 11.59 4.29 2.81
N TYR A 169 10.59 4.84 2.10
CA TYR A 169 10.65 5.03 0.64
C TYR A 169 11.80 5.95 0.23
N LEU A 170 11.92 7.12 0.84
CA LEU A 170 12.95 8.11 0.51
C LEU A 170 14.36 7.57 0.81
N GLU A 171 14.56 6.92 1.96
CA GLU A 171 15.84 6.31 2.34
C GLU A 171 16.27 5.22 1.35
N ALA A 172 15.32 4.50 0.77
CA ALA A 172 15.58 3.48 -0.24
C ALA A 172 15.83 4.04 -1.64
N GLY A 173 15.60 5.33 -1.89
CA GLY A 173 15.86 6.01 -3.16
C GLY A 173 14.62 6.37 -3.99
N THR A 174 13.42 6.24 -3.45
CA THR A 174 12.22 6.88 -4.02
C THR A 174 12.42 8.39 -4.01
N ARG A 175 12.15 9.05 -5.14
CA ARG A 175 12.45 10.47 -5.33
C ARG A 175 11.35 11.38 -4.82
N LEU A 176 10.10 10.88 -4.81
CA LEU A 176 8.93 11.64 -4.41
C LEU A 176 7.92 10.72 -3.73
N VAL A 177 7.36 11.15 -2.60
CA VAL A 177 6.28 10.41 -1.92
C VAL A 177 5.10 11.34 -1.69
N TRP A 178 3.90 10.90 -2.11
CA TRP A 178 2.66 11.61 -1.82
C TRP A 178 1.83 10.82 -0.81
N VAL A 179 1.45 11.50 0.26
CA VAL A 179 0.52 10.94 1.25
C VAL A 179 -0.78 11.73 1.20
N LEU A 180 -1.85 11.07 0.78
CA LEU A 180 -3.17 11.66 0.62
C LEU A 180 -4.00 11.46 1.89
N ASP A 181 -4.45 12.57 2.50
CA ASP A 181 -5.37 12.54 3.64
C ASP A 181 -6.81 12.81 3.18
N PRO A 182 -7.68 11.78 3.17
CA PRO A 182 -9.07 11.92 2.75
C PRO A 182 -9.94 12.76 3.68
N VAL A 183 -9.53 12.93 4.94
CA VAL A 183 -10.26 13.72 5.96
C VAL A 183 -9.90 15.19 5.83
N ALA A 184 -8.62 15.49 5.80
CA ALA A 184 -8.12 16.85 5.61
C ALA A 184 -8.31 17.35 4.15
N LYS A 185 -8.54 16.45 3.18
CA LYS A 185 -8.51 16.72 1.73
C LYS A 185 -7.23 17.44 1.33
N ALA A 186 -6.11 16.87 1.76
CA ALA A 186 -4.78 17.42 1.57
C ALA A 186 -3.81 16.33 1.09
N VAL A 187 -2.75 16.74 0.44
CA VAL A 187 -1.63 15.88 0.05
C VAL A 187 -0.39 16.38 0.76
N THR A 188 0.28 15.50 1.50
CA THR A 188 1.62 15.77 2.00
C THR A 188 2.63 15.24 0.99
N VAL A 189 3.47 16.13 0.48
CA VAL A 189 4.53 15.83 -0.48
C VAL A 189 5.84 15.74 0.28
N TYR A 190 6.50 14.59 0.20
CA TYR A 190 7.82 14.36 0.80
C TYR A 190 8.86 14.27 -0.32
N ARG A 191 9.86 15.16 -0.31
CA ARG A 191 11.02 15.17 -1.23
C ARG A 191 12.28 14.69 -0.53
N SER A 192 12.36 14.95 0.77
CA SER A 192 13.40 14.46 1.70
C SER A 192 12.86 14.51 3.13
N GLU A 193 13.64 14.06 4.10
CA GLU A 193 13.29 14.19 5.53
C GLU A 193 13.11 15.63 6.00
N ASN A 194 13.75 16.59 5.30
CA ASN A 194 13.75 18.00 5.64
C ASN A 194 12.98 18.88 4.65
N ASP A 195 12.44 18.29 3.56
CA ASP A 195 11.65 19.01 2.55
C ASP A 195 10.29 18.32 2.42
N ILE A 196 9.35 18.81 3.21
CA ILE A 196 7.99 18.30 3.33
C ILE A 196 7.01 19.45 3.18
N GLU A 197 6.04 19.30 2.28
CA GLU A 197 5.03 20.31 2.01
C GLU A 197 3.62 19.74 2.12
N ILE A 198 2.69 20.50 2.70
CA ILE A 198 1.29 20.13 2.78
C ILE A 198 0.49 21.00 1.80
N LEU A 199 -0.06 20.34 0.78
CA LEU A 199 -0.92 20.95 -0.23
C LEU A 199 -2.39 20.73 0.12
N THR A 200 -3.10 21.82 0.39
CA THR A 200 -4.54 21.76 0.67
C THR A 200 -5.36 21.67 -0.62
N HIS A 201 -6.66 21.41 -0.50
CA HIS A 201 -7.59 21.26 -1.63
C HIS A 201 -7.59 22.39 -2.67
N LYS A 202 -7.07 23.58 -2.33
CA LYS A 202 -6.97 24.74 -3.23
C LYS A 202 -5.64 24.79 -3.98
N ALA A 203 -4.69 23.99 -3.59
CA ALA A 203 -3.37 23.93 -4.20
C ALA A 203 -3.37 23.08 -5.49
N THR A 204 -2.29 23.18 -6.25
CA THR A 204 -2.00 22.31 -7.38
C THR A 204 -0.88 21.36 -7.00
N LEU A 205 -1.12 20.07 -7.14
CA LEU A 205 -0.12 19.03 -7.02
C LEU A 205 0.65 18.94 -8.35
N THR A 206 1.95 18.80 -8.27
CA THR A 206 2.83 18.65 -9.44
C THR A 206 3.66 17.38 -9.33
N GLY A 207 4.01 16.77 -10.48
CA GLY A 207 4.91 15.62 -10.53
C GLY A 207 6.39 15.98 -10.44
N GLU A 208 6.69 17.28 -10.35
CA GLU A 208 8.04 17.83 -10.28
C GLU A 208 8.93 17.31 -11.43
N ASP A 209 10.17 16.91 -11.11
CA ASP A 209 11.09 16.28 -12.07
C ASP A 209 10.91 14.76 -12.15
N VAL A 210 10.07 14.17 -11.29
CA VAL A 210 9.78 12.73 -11.25
C VAL A 210 8.74 12.35 -12.30
N VAL A 211 7.65 13.15 -12.41
CA VAL A 211 6.65 13.04 -13.49
C VAL A 211 6.57 14.42 -14.18
N PRO A 212 7.54 14.73 -15.05
CA PRO A 212 7.71 16.08 -15.58
C PRO A 212 6.47 16.59 -16.30
N GLY A 213 6.04 17.81 -15.96
CA GLY A 213 4.87 18.46 -16.58
C GLY A 213 3.52 18.04 -16.02
N PHE A 214 3.46 17.03 -15.15
CA PHE A 214 2.20 16.66 -14.50
C PHE A 214 1.73 17.74 -13.54
N THR A 215 0.43 18.07 -13.64
CA THR A 215 -0.25 18.97 -12.69
C THR A 215 -1.67 18.50 -12.45
N CYS A 216 -2.14 18.60 -11.20
CA CYS A 216 -3.50 18.26 -10.81
C CYS A 216 -3.98 19.14 -9.66
N PRO A 217 -5.16 19.79 -9.76
CA PRO A 217 -5.78 20.43 -8.60
C PRO A 217 -6.06 19.41 -7.50
N VAL A 218 -5.50 19.61 -6.30
CA VAL A 218 -5.62 18.68 -5.16
C VAL A 218 -7.08 18.32 -4.87
N GLY A 219 -8.01 19.29 -4.97
CA GLY A 219 -9.44 19.06 -4.73
C GLY A 219 -10.04 17.95 -5.60
N GLN A 220 -9.58 17.80 -6.85
CA GLN A 220 -10.12 16.80 -7.78
C GLN A 220 -9.82 15.35 -7.36
N LEU A 221 -8.79 15.14 -6.58
CA LEU A 221 -8.44 13.81 -6.04
C LEU A 221 -9.46 13.31 -5.01
N PHE A 222 -10.20 14.22 -4.37
CA PHE A 222 -11.10 13.89 -3.25
C PHE A 222 -12.60 14.05 -3.58
N GLU A 223 -12.96 14.47 -4.79
CA GLU A 223 -14.36 14.63 -5.26
C GLU A 223 -15.04 13.27 -5.66
#